data_dc0e06807c44ab05aae8715d88b6899e
#
_entry.id   dc0e06807c44ab05aae8715d88b6899e
#
_cell.length_a   1.000
_cell.length_b   1.000
_cell.length_c   1.000
_cell.angle_alpha   90.00
_cell.angle_beta   90.00
_cell.angle_gamma   90.00
#
_symmetry.space_group_name_H-M   'P 1'
#
loop_
_entity.id
_entity.type
_entity.pdbx_description
1 polymer ?
#
loop_
_entity_poly.entity_id
_entity_poly.type
_entity_poly.pdbx_seq_one_letter_code
_entity_poly.pdbx_strand_id
1 'polypeptide(L)'
;MRKILLMLALALTFVLPARADGELDKILTDQDKARLANFAKTEAEALQQSLRGDPAEVEILTAALSGKPLPMDGDFDPTGNWRCRVIKAGGDEFLPLVVYGWFKCRISDDGSGWFVEKTSGSQRTTGRLYTKSATELVFAGAGHVNDEAPRKYGDDSQQNMVAIVTRRGENKLVFMFPEPAFESKLDVMVMER
;
A
#
# COMPACT_ATOMS: atom_id res chain seq x y z
N MET A 1 -59.97 -37.52 -4.76
CA MET A 1 -58.82 -37.14 -3.90
C MET A 1 -57.71 -36.59 -4.78
N ARG A 2 -57.60 -35.25 -4.88
CA ARG A 2 -56.61 -34.53 -5.73
C ARG A 2 -55.37 -34.27 -4.88
N LYS A 3 -54.23 -34.87 -5.27
CA LYS A 3 -52.90 -34.60 -4.64
C LYS A 3 -52.35 -33.32 -5.25
N ILE A 4 -52.24 -32.25 -4.45
CA ILE A 4 -51.57 -31.02 -4.83
C ILE A 4 -50.08 -31.23 -4.55
N LEU A 5 -49.23 -31.22 -5.59
CA LEU A 5 -47.81 -31.26 -5.53
C LEU A 5 -47.29 -29.80 -5.37
N LEU A 6 -46.79 -29.45 -4.18
CA LEU A 6 -46.19 -28.16 -3.92
C LEU A 6 -44.75 -28.20 -4.42
N MET A 7 -44.42 -27.52 -5.52
CA MET A 7 -43.04 -27.32 -5.97
C MET A 7 -42.43 -26.15 -5.18
N LEU A 8 -41.50 -26.46 -4.34
CA LEU A 8 -40.66 -25.48 -3.62
C LEU A 8 -39.54 -24.99 -4.57
N ALA A 9 -39.70 -23.80 -5.13
CA ALA A 9 -38.62 -23.17 -5.93
C ALA A 9 -37.57 -22.61 -5.01
N LEU A 10 -36.38 -23.25 -4.98
CA LEU A 10 -35.18 -22.78 -4.25
C LEU A 10 -34.55 -21.64 -5.07
N ALA A 11 -34.78 -20.39 -4.65
CA ALA A 11 -34.11 -19.23 -5.25
C ALA A 11 -32.67 -19.20 -4.79
N LEU A 12 -31.73 -19.57 -5.68
CA LEU A 12 -30.28 -19.36 -5.46
C LEU A 12 -29.99 -17.85 -5.61
N THR A 13 -29.85 -17.16 -4.49
CA THR A 13 -29.33 -15.79 -4.49
C THR A 13 -27.83 -15.82 -4.74
N PHE A 14 -27.40 -15.50 -5.95
CA PHE A 14 -26.00 -15.19 -6.24
C PHE A 14 -25.63 -13.89 -5.53
N VAL A 15 -24.92 -13.99 -4.41
CA VAL A 15 -24.24 -12.84 -3.82
C VAL A 15 -23.03 -12.56 -4.70
N LEU A 16 -23.12 -11.57 -5.59
CA LEU A 16 -21.98 -11.05 -6.30
C LEU A 16 -21.08 -10.35 -5.27
N PRO A 17 -19.78 -10.66 -5.23
CA PRO A 17 -18.86 -9.90 -4.38
C PRO A 17 -18.92 -8.43 -4.79
N ALA A 18 -19.19 -7.54 -3.83
CA ALA A 18 -19.13 -6.10 -4.05
C ALA A 18 -17.68 -5.76 -4.47
N ARG A 19 -17.49 -5.35 -5.72
CA ARG A 19 -16.20 -4.86 -6.19
C ARG A 19 -16.01 -3.47 -5.63
N ALA A 20 -15.11 -3.32 -4.67
CA ALA A 20 -14.63 -2.03 -4.18
C ALA A 20 -13.84 -1.23 -5.24
N ASP A 21 -13.48 -1.86 -6.36
CA ASP A 21 -12.69 -1.27 -7.46
C ASP A 21 -13.29 0.01 -8.05
N GLY A 22 -14.61 0.15 -8.06
CA GLY A 22 -15.29 1.29 -8.68
C GLY A 22 -15.12 2.64 -7.96
N GLU A 23 -14.80 2.66 -6.67
CA GLU A 23 -14.56 3.91 -5.93
C GLU A 23 -13.11 4.37 -6.07
N LEU A 24 -12.14 3.46 -5.99
CA LEU A 24 -10.74 3.77 -6.17
C LEU A 24 -10.45 4.38 -7.55
N ASP A 25 -11.03 3.82 -8.61
CA ASP A 25 -10.89 4.32 -9.98
C ASP A 25 -11.42 5.75 -10.17
N LYS A 26 -12.38 6.18 -9.37
CA LYS A 26 -12.92 7.55 -9.39
C LYS A 26 -12.03 8.55 -8.65
N ILE A 27 -11.27 8.07 -7.67
CA ILE A 27 -10.41 8.88 -6.82
C ILE A 27 -9.06 9.11 -7.49
N LEU A 28 -8.47 8.05 -8.07
CA LEU A 28 -7.12 8.10 -8.63
C LEU A 28 -7.03 8.98 -9.88
N THR A 29 -5.96 9.78 -9.93
CA THR A 29 -5.58 10.49 -11.15
C THR A 29 -5.14 9.51 -12.24
N ASP A 30 -5.20 9.91 -13.51
CA ASP A 30 -4.75 9.06 -14.63
C ASP A 30 -3.25 8.74 -14.51
N GLN A 31 -2.45 9.68 -13.98
CA GLN A 31 -1.04 9.46 -13.69
C GLN A 31 -0.84 8.35 -12.66
N ASP A 32 -1.58 8.37 -11.57
CA ASP A 32 -1.44 7.38 -10.50
C ASP A 32 -1.99 6.00 -10.91
N LYS A 33 -3.03 5.96 -11.76
CA LYS A 33 -3.48 4.71 -12.41
C LYS A 33 -2.37 4.12 -13.29
N ALA A 34 -1.67 4.95 -14.06
CA ALA A 34 -0.55 4.50 -14.89
C ALA A 34 0.61 3.98 -14.04
N ARG A 35 0.95 4.65 -12.92
CA ARG A 35 1.98 4.18 -11.95
C ARG A 35 1.63 2.80 -11.40
N LEU A 36 0.38 2.59 -11.00
CA LEU A 36 -0.08 1.29 -10.49
C LEU A 36 -0.15 0.22 -11.59
N ALA A 37 -0.52 0.57 -12.81
CA ALA A 37 -0.53 -0.35 -13.96
C ALA A 37 0.88 -0.81 -14.35
N ASN A 38 1.88 0.07 -14.21
CA ASN A 38 3.29 -0.22 -14.49
C ASN A 38 4.03 -0.85 -13.31
N PHE A 39 3.36 -1.10 -12.19
CA PHE A 39 3.97 -1.51 -10.92
C PHE A 39 4.98 -2.68 -11.09
N ALA A 40 4.58 -3.77 -11.72
CA ALA A 40 5.43 -4.96 -11.85
C ALA A 40 6.75 -4.68 -12.60
N LYS A 41 6.70 -3.82 -13.64
CA LYS A 41 7.88 -3.40 -14.38
C LYS A 41 8.77 -2.52 -13.51
N THR A 42 8.20 -1.52 -12.86
CA THR A 42 8.91 -0.59 -11.98
C THR A 42 9.58 -1.33 -10.81
N GLU A 43 8.87 -2.26 -10.17
CA GLU A 43 9.42 -3.12 -9.12
C GLU A 43 10.63 -3.91 -9.61
N ALA A 44 10.50 -4.62 -10.74
CA ALA A 44 11.60 -5.43 -11.28
C ALA A 44 12.85 -4.59 -11.59
N GLU A 45 12.68 -3.43 -12.21
CA GLU A 45 13.78 -2.49 -12.52
C GLU A 45 14.42 -1.93 -11.25
N ALA A 46 13.61 -1.51 -10.27
CA ALA A 46 14.10 -0.97 -9.00
C ALA A 46 14.91 -2.01 -8.22
N LEU A 47 14.40 -3.23 -8.11
CA LEU A 47 15.10 -4.32 -7.43
C LEU A 47 16.40 -4.69 -8.12
N GLN A 48 16.42 -4.76 -9.46
CA GLN A 48 17.64 -5.02 -10.22
C GLN A 48 18.71 -3.94 -9.97
N GLN A 49 18.32 -2.68 -9.94
CA GLN A 49 19.24 -1.57 -9.67
C GLN A 49 19.76 -1.60 -8.23
N SER A 50 18.89 -1.93 -7.27
CA SER A 50 19.23 -2.02 -5.85
C SER A 50 20.31 -3.06 -5.52
N LEU A 51 20.45 -4.11 -6.35
CA LEU A 51 21.52 -5.11 -6.17
C LEU A 51 22.94 -4.54 -6.25
N ARG A 52 23.11 -3.30 -6.72
CA ARG A 52 24.39 -2.59 -6.75
C ARG A 52 24.67 -1.78 -5.48
N GLY A 53 23.71 -1.75 -4.55
CA GLY A 53 23.83 -1.05 -3.27
C GLY A 53 24.70 -1.79 -2.26
N ASP A 54 24.79 -1.25 -1.05
CA ASP A 54 25.47 -1.90 0.05
C ASP A 54 24.85 -3.28 0.35
N PRO A 55 25.64 -4.37 0.46
CA PRO A 55 25.12 -5.72 0.69
C PRO A 55 24.23 -5.84 1.93
N ALA A 56 24.52 -5.12 3.01
CA ALA A 56 23.69 -5.15 4.21
C ALA A 56 22.33 -4.45 3.97
N GLU A 57 22.30 -3.39 3.18
CA GLU A 57 21.05 -2.74 2.79
C GLU A 57 20.21 -3.60 1.82
N VAL A 58 20.89 -4.33 0.90
CA VAL A 58 20.23 -5.30 0.01
C VAL A 58 19.58 -6.44 0.81
N GLU A 59 20.25 -6.92 1.86
CA GLU A 59 19.68 -7.92 2.77
C GLU A 59 18.43 -7.38 3.48
N ILE A 60 18.47 -6.13 3.97
CA ILE A 60 17.33 -5.47 4.59
C ILE A 60 16.13 -5.35 3.62
N LEU A 61 16.40 -4.91 2.38
CA LEU A 61 15.34 -4.83 1.34
C LEU A 61 14.74 -6.20 1.05
N THR A 62 15.60 -7.22 0.88
CA THR A 62 15.17 -8.59 0.62
C THR A 62 14.31 -9.14 1.76
N ALA A 63 14.73 -8.93 3.01
CA ALA A 63 13.96 -9.32 4.19
C ALA A 63 12.63 -8.55 4.30
N ALA A 64 12.63 -7.26 3.92
CA ALA A 64 11.43 -6.44 3.87
C ALA A 64 10.36 -7.03 2.94
N LEU A 65 10.77 -7.45 1.75
CA LEU A 65 9.90 -7.98 0.70
C LEU A 65 9.63 -9.49 0.83
N SER A 66 10.27 -10.17 1.78
CA SER A 66 10.10 -11.62 1.96
C SER A 66 8.71 -11.98 2.51
N GLY A 67 8.34 -13.24 2.30
CA GLY A 67 7.05 -13.80 2.74
C GLY A 67 5.96 -13.67 1.68
N LYS A 68 5.01 -14.60 1.70
CA LYS A 68 3.82 -14.56 0.83
C LYS A 68 2.82 -13.56 1.39
N PRO A 69 2.10 -12.83 0.53
CA PRO A 69 0.98 -12.00 0.98
C PRO A 69 -0.06 -12.84 1.72
N LEU A 70 -0.49 -12.36 2.88
CA LEU A 70 -1.54 -12.94 3.70
C LEU A 70 -2.87 -12.20 3.42
N PRO A 71 -4.02 -12.87 3.64
CA PRO A 71 -5.32 -12.21 3.56
C PRO A 71 -5.43 -11.01 4.52
N MET A 72 -6.15 -9.99 4.08
CA MET A 72 -6.48 -8.77 4.83
C MET A 72 -7.99 -8.61 5.04
N ASP A 73 -8.69 -9.73 5.07
CA ASP A 73 -10.12 -9.87 5.36
C ASP A 73 -10.35 -10.49 6.74
N GLY A 74 -11.61 -10.65 7.12
CA GLY A 74 -12.00 -11.26 8.39
C GLY A 74 -11.59 -10.43 9.60
N ASP A 75 -10.86 -11.04 10.54
CA ASP A 75 -10.47 -10.43 11.81
C ASP A 75 -9.20 -9.58 11.73
N PHE A 76 -8.69 -9.28 10.52
CA PHE A 76 -7.49 -8.47 10.38
C PHE A 76 -7.80 -7.00 10.68
N ASP A 77 -7.30 -6.50 11.81
CA ASP A 77 -7.35 -5.09 12.21
C ASP A 77 -5.93 -4.50 12.25
N PRO A 78 -5.58 -3.60 11.31
CA PRO A 78 -4.29 -2.94 11.29
C PRO A 78 -4.23 -1.72 12.23
N THR A 79 -5.29 -1.34 12.92
CA THR A 79 -5.30 -0.12 13.74
C THR A 79 -4.30 -0.17 14.87
N GLY A 80 -3.77 0.98 15.24
CA GLY A 80 -2.81 1.15 16.32
C GLY A 80 -1.49 1.82 15.90
N ASN A 81 -0.53 1.76 16.82
CA ASN A 81 0.80 2.31 16.62
C ASN A 81 1.73 1.27 15.97
N TRP A 82 2.55 1.75 15.04
CA TRP A 82 3.51 0.98 14.27
C TRP A 82 4.87 1.67 14.30
N ARG A 83 5.95 0.92 14.18
CA ARG A 83 7.20 1.45 13.66
C ARG A 83 7.23 1.28 12.16
N CYS A 84 7.81 2.21 11.43
CA CYS A 84 7.92 2.12 9.99
C CYS A 84 9.33 2.50 9.52
N ARG A 85 9.78 1.86 8.45
CA ARG A 85 11.09 2.12 7.82
C ARG A 85 10.85 2.36 6.34
N VAL A 86 11.46 3.39 5.79
CA VAL A 86 11.44 3.67 4.35
C VAL A 86 12.75 3.15 3.74
N ILE A 87 12.63 2.53 2.58
CA ILE A 87 13.73 2.05 1.75
C ILE A 87 13.51 2.62 0.36
N LYS A 88 14.47 3.38 -0.16
CA LYS A 88 14.46 3.92 -1.52
C LYS A 88 15.23 2.98 -2.42
N ALA A 89 14.53 2.33 -3.34
CA ALA A 89 15.05 1.28 -4.20
C ALA A 89 15.08 1.72 -5.67
N GLY A 90 16.23 1.53 -6.30
CA GLY A 90 16.48 2.01 -7.65
C GLY A 90 16.53 3.54 -7.73
N GLY A 91 17.39 4.07 -8.53
CA GLY A 91 17.61 5.51 -8.64
C GLY A 91 18.76 5.78 -9.60
N ASP A 92 19.57 6.78 -9.29
CA ASP A 92 20.78 7.03 -10.05
C ASP A 92 21.88 5.98 -9.76
N GLU A 93 22.98 6.07 -10.49
CA GLU A 93 24.08 5.11 -10.37
C GLU A 93 24.83 5.22 -9.03
N PHE A 94 24.73 6.35 -8.33
CA PHE A 94 25.47 6.63 -7.11
C PHE A 94 24.74 6.18 -5.85
N LEU A 95 23.40 6.19 -5.87
CA LEU A 95 22.56 5.78 -4.75
C LEU A 95 21.45 4.81 -5.21
N PRO A 96 21.84 3.58 -5.62
CA PRO A 96 20.90 2.60 -6.12
C PRO A 96 19.97 2.03 -5.03
N LEU A 97 20.34 2.20 -3.77
CA LEU A 97 19.59 1.76 -2.60
C LEU A 97 19.93 2.64 -1.40
N VAL A 98 18.89 3.05 -0.66
CA VAL A 98 19.07 3.79 0.61
C VAL A 98 18.07 3.23 1.64
N VAL A 99 18.57 2.78 2.77
CA VAL A 99 17.76 2.27 3.88
C VAL A 99 17.76 3.26 5.03
N TYR A 100 16.61 3.84 5.34
CA TYR A 100 16.46 4.74 6.48
C TYR A 100 16.28 3.99 7.80
N GLY A 101 16.43 4.70 8.91
CA GLY A 101 16.12 4.18 10.24
C GLY A 101 14.61 4.00 10.46
N TRP A 102 14.25 3.62 11.69
CA TRP A 102 12.85 3.44 12.07
C TRP A 102 12.21 4.76 12.48
N PHE A 103 10.98 4.95 12.02
CA PHE A 103 10.11 6.08 12.34
C PHE A 103 8.86 5.59 13.08
N LYS A 104 8.04 6.53 13.53
CA LYS A 104 6.72 6.27 14.10
C LYS A 104 5.67 6.38 13.02
N CYS A 105 4.78 5.40 12.95
CA CYS A 105 3.61 5.37 12.10
C CYS A 105 2.37 5.00 12.92
N ARG A 106 1.19 5.29 12.40
CA ARG A 106 -0.09 4.96 13.00
C ARG A 106 -1.09 4.60 11.92
N ILE A 107 -1.96 3.65 12.22
CA ILE A 107 -3.17 3.38 11.45
C ILE A 107 -4.36 3.59 12.37
N SER A 108 -5.35 4.33 11.93
CA SER A 108 -6.62 4.58 12.62
C SER A 108 -7.80 4.25 11.72
N ASP A 109 -8.95 4.00 12.29
CA ASP A 109 -10.23 3.93 11.60
C ASP A 109 -11.10 5.10 12.10
N ASP A 110 -11.58 5.93 11.19
CA ASP A 110 -12.43 7.09 11.49
C ASP A 110 -13.89 6.86 11.03
N GLY A 111 -14.26 5.61 10.75
CA GLY A 111 -15.56 5.23 10.21
C GLY A 111 -15.65 5.35 8.68
N SER A 112 -14.61 5.89 8.03
CA SER A 112 -14.48 5.95 6.57
C SER A 112 -13.40 5.00 6.04
N GLY A 113 -12.97 4.05 6.88
CA GLY A 113 -11.91 3.10 6.62
C GLY A 113 -10.55 3.48 7.21
N TRP A 114 -9.56 2.68 6.91
CA TRP A 114 -8.23 2.81 7.50
C TRP A 114 -7.47 4.01 6.96
N PHE A 115 -6.97 4.82 7.89
CA PHE A 115 -6.16 6.00 7.63
C PHE A 115 -4.75 5.79 8.19
N VAL A 116 -3.74 5.98 7.34
CA VAL A 116 -2.32 5.75 7.64
C VAL A 116 -1.60 7.07 7.77
N GLU A 117 -0.76 7.19 8.80
CA GLU A 117 0.06 8.36 9.08
C GLU A 117 1.49 7.95 9.41
N LYS A 118 2.48 8.54 8.73
CA LYS A 118 3.86 8.56 9.20
C LYS A 118 4.07 9.82 10.03
N THR A 119 4.18 9.64 11.36
CA THR A 119 4.10 10.73 12.33
C THR A 119 5.45 11.28 12.77
N SER A 120 6.56 10.72 12.28
CA SER A 120 7.92 11.22 12.59
C SER A 120 8.82 11.24 11.36
N GLY A 121 9.95 11.94 11.47
CA GLY A 121 10.86 12.21 10.37
C GLY A 121 10.45 13.48 9.61
N SER A 122 11.34 13.96 8.73
CA SER A 122 11.11 15.17 7.94
C SER A 122 10.15 14.96 6.78
N GLN A 123 10.25 13.83 6.08
CA GLN A 123 9.29 13.43 5.05
C GLN A 123 8.19 12.60 5.69
N ARG A 124 6.97 13.09 5.66
CA ARG A 124 5.78 12.44 6.23
C ARG A 124 4.79 12.12 5.12
N THR A 125 3.92 11.17 5.38
CA THR A 125 2.83 10.82 4.46
C THR A 125 1.59 10.48 5.24
N THR A 126 0.45 10.83 4.68
CA THR A 126 -0.89 10.49 5.18
C THR A 126 -1.77 10.04 4.03
N GLY A 127 -2.67 9.10 4.28
CA GLY A 127 -3.59 8.63 3.25
C GLY A 127 -4.48 7.49 3.70
N ARG A 128 -5.29 6.99 2.79
CA ARG A 128 -6.27 5.92 3.05
C ARG A 128 -5.92 4.64 2.33
N LEU A 129 -6.39 3.54 2.90
CA LEU A 129 -6.30 2.20 2.33
C LEU A 129 -7.63 1.83 1.68
N TYR A 130 -7.55 1.31 0.45
CA TYR A 130 -8.67 0.84 -0.34
C TYR A 130 -8.46 -0.63 -0.70
N THR A 131 -9.49 -1.44 -0.61
CA THR A 131 -9.41 -2.86 -0.95
C THR A 131 -9.23 -3.03 -2.46
N LYS A 132 -8.21 -3.80 -2.86
CA LYS A 132 -7.98 -4.20 -4.25
C LYS A 132 -8.28 -5.70 -4.45
N SER A 133 -7.84 -6.53 -3.52
CA SER A 133 -8.11 -7.99 -3.50
C SER A 133 -8.09 -8.51 -2.06
N ALA A 134 -8.25 -9.81 -1.87
CA ALA A 134 -8.15 -10.42 -0.54
C ALA A 134 -6.76 -10.24 0.11
N THR A 135 -5.70 -10.04 -0.68
CA THR A 135 -4.30 -9.97 -0.20
C THR A 135 -3.61 -8.64 -0.52
N GLU A 136 -4.30 -7.72 -1.20
CA GLU A 136 -3.75 -6.44 -1.60
C GLU A 136 -4.71 -5.30 -1.31
N LEU A 137 -4.16 -4.22 -0.74
CA LEU A 137 -4.82 -2.92 -0.67
C LEU A 137 -4.07 -1.92 -1.57
N VAL A 138 -4.72 -0.83 -1.90
CA VAL A 138 -4.09 0.36 -2.49
C VAL A 138 -4.11 1.47 -1.45
N PHE A 139 -2.95 2.05 -1.21
CA PHE A 139 -2.83 3.30 -0.48
C PHE A 139 -2.96 4.46 -1.48
N ALA A 140 -3.78 5.45 -1.15
CA ALA A 140 -3.84 6.73 -1.82
C ALA A 140 -3.73 7.85 -0.78
N GLY A 141 -2.72 8.69 -0.92
CA GLY A 141 -2.40 9.73 0.05
C GLY A 141 -1.49 10.80 -0.53
N ALA A 142 -0.91 11.60 0.34
CA ALA A 142 0.00 12.67 -0.04
C ALA A 142 1.18 12.79 0.94
N GLY A 143 2.31 13.26 0.39
CA GLY A 143 3.48 13.64 1.15
C GLY A 143 3.38 15.06 1.71
N HIS A 144 4.06 15.32 2.82
CA HIS A 144 4.27 16.66 3.38
C HIS A 144 5.58 16.68 4.18
N VAL A 145 6.09 17.87 4.47
CA VAL A 145 7.40 18.02 5.12
C VAL A 145 7.23 18.57 6.53
N ASN A 146 7.90 17.93 7.50
CA ASN A 146 7.93 18.34 8.91
C ASN A 146 6.55 18.62 9.50
N ASP A 147 6.37 19.86 9.98
CA ASP A 147 5.17 20.31 10.67
C ASP A 147 4.17 21.04 9.74
N GLU A 148 4.33 20.90 8.42
CA GLU A 148 3.30 21.32 7.49
C GLU A 148 2.00 20.56 7.79
N ALA A 149 0.87 21.21 7.54
CA ALA A 149 -0.42 20.55 7.64
C ALA A 149 -0.48 19.34 6.70
N PRO A 150 -1.00 18.19 7.16
CA PRO A 150 -1.16 17.02 6.29
C PRO A 150 -1.99 17.38 5.06
N ARG A 151 -1.50 16.99 3.90
CA ARG A 151 -2.20 17.14 2.62
C ARG A 151 -3.09 15.94 2.37
N LYS A 152 -4.19 16.14 1.66
CA LYS A 152 -5.03 15.06 1.16
C LYS A 152 -4.58 14.65 -0.24
N TYR A 153 -4.85 13.42 -0.60
CA TYR A 153 -4.72 12.97 -1.98
C TYR A 153 -5.52 13.88 -2.92
N GLY A 154 -4.88 14.37 -3.97
CA GLY A 154 -5.48 15.29 -4.95
C GLY A 154 -5.30 16.78 -4.69
N ASP A 155 -4.86 17.20 -3.50
CA ASP A 155 -4.60 18.62 -3.20
C ASP A 155 -3.44 19.18 -4.04
N ASP A 156 -2.41 18.35 -4.25
CA ASP A 156 -1.24 18.66 -5.07
C ASP A 156 -0.76 17.37 -5.77
N SER A 157 -0.86 17.34 -7.10
CA SER A 157 -0.52 16.15 -7.87
C SER A 157 0.95 15.73 -7.73
N GLN A 158 1.87 16.66 -7.46
CA GLN A 158 3.29 16.35 -7.24
C GLN A 158 3.54 15.69 -5.88
N GLN A 159 2.64 15.86 -4.93
CA GLN A 159 2.70 15.25 -3.61
C GLN A 159 1.84 13.98 -3.50
N ASN A 160 1.08 13.65 -4.54
CA ASN A 160 0.29 12.42 -4.56
C ASN A 160 1.20 11.20 -4.42
N MET A 161 0.78 10.29 -3.56
CA MET A 161 1.43 9.02 -3.29
C MET A 161 0.44 7.88 -3.43
N VAL A 162 0.77 6.89 -4.25
CA VAL A 162 0.02 5.64 -4.36
C VAL A 162 0.92 4.46 -4.10
N ALA A 163 0.41 3.41 -3.45
CA ALA A 163 1.17 2.19 -3.20
C ALA A 163 0.29 0.94 -3.30
N ILE A 164 0.92 -0.16 -3.69
CA ILE A 164 0.39 -1.50 -3.42
C ILE A 164 0.79 -1.86 -1.99
N VAL A 165 -0.18 -2.32 -1.21
CA VAL A 165 0.02 -2.69 0.19
C VAL A 165 -0.28 -4.16 0.38
N THR A 166 0.66 -4.90 0.99
CA THR A 166 0.52 -6.33 1.30
C THR A 166 0.80 -6.59 2.78
N ARG A 167 0.10 -7.55 3.35
CA ARG A 167 0.40 -8.11 4.66
C ARG A 167 1.37 -9.27 4.48
N ARG A 168 2.59 -9.16 5.01
CA ARG A 168 3.64 -10.19 4.85
C ARG A 168 4.06 -10.83 6.19
N GLY A 169 3.18 -10.78 7.17
CA GLY A 169 3.35 -11.35 8.50
C GLY A 169 2.16 -10.97 9.38
N GLU A 170 2.06 -11.55 10.55
CA GLU A 170 1.00 -11.23 11.51
C GLU A 170 0.99 -9.74 11.85
N ASN A 171 2.19 -9.20 12.10
CA ASN A 171 2.43 -7.81 12.48
C ASN A 171 3.33 -7.07 11.47
N LYS A 172 3.19 -7.36 10.16
CA LYS A 172 4.01 -6.74 9.11
C LYS A 172 3.17 -6.36 7.91
N LEU A 173 3.18 -5.07 7.56
CA LEU A 173 2.65 -4.52 6.32
C LEU A 173 3.79 -3.96 5.48
N VAL A 174 3.67 -4.11 4.17
CA VAL A 174 4.63 -3.59 3.19
C VAL A 174 3.88 -2.74 2.19
N PHE A 175 4.25 -1.47 2.09
CA PHE A 175 3.77 -0.50 1.13
C PHE A 175 4.83 -0.34 0.05
N MET A 176 4.47 -0.49 -1.20
CA MET A 176 5.36 -0.34 -2.34
C MET A 176 4.84 0.78 -3.25
N PHE A 177 5.55 1.92 -3.25
CA PHE A 177 5.19 3.15 -3.96
C PHE A 177 5.95 3.19 -5.30
N PRO A 178 5.31 2.87 -6.44
CA PRO A 178 5.97 2.93 -7.74
C PRO A 178 6.15 4.38 -8.19
N GLU A 179 7.29 4.66 -8.79
CA GLU A 179 7.61 5.95 -9.41
C GLU A 179 7.29 7.14 -8.50
N PRO A 180 7.85 7.19 -7.26
CA PRO A 180 7.67 8.34 -6.40
C PRO A 180 8.17 9.61 -7.11
N ALA A 181 7.66 10.79 -6.70
CA ALA A 181 8.00 12.04 -7.37
C ALA A 181 9.51 12.39 -7.31
N PHE A 182 10.23 11.82 -6.35
CA PHE A 182 11.64 12.17 -6.10
C PHE A 182 12.50 10.93 -5.79
N GLU A 183 13.76 10.98 -6.24
CA GLU A 183 14.92 10.23 -5.76
C GLU A 183 15.00 8.74 -6.13
N SER A 184 13.91 8.00 -6.27
CA SER A 184 13.93 6.54 -6.47
C SER A 184 12.94 6.09 -7.53
N LYS A 185 13.06 4.83 -7.97
CA LYS A 185 12.05 4.18 -8.81
C LYS A 185 10.93 3.55 -7.99
N LEU A 186 11.28 3.06 -6.80
CA LEU A 186 10.35 2.41 -5.88
C LEU A 186 10.70 2.79 -4.44
N ASP A 187 9.75 3.37 -3.72
CA ASP A 187 9.87 3.46 -2.29
C ASP A 187 9.16 2.27 -1.63
N VAL A 188 9.83 1.64 -0.68
CA VAL A 188 9.25 0.57 0.13
C VAL A 188 9.13 1.06 1.56
N MET A 189 7.93 1.12 2.11
CA MET A 189 7.72 1.38 3.52
C MET A 189 7.27 0.10 4.21
N VAL A 190 8.10 -0.39 5.13
CA VAL A 190 7.78 -1.52 5.98
C VAL A 190 7.22 -1.00 7.28
N MET A 191 6.07 -1.51 7.69
CA MET A 191 5.47 -1.24 8.99
C MET A 191 5.45 -2.52 9.81
N GLU A 192 5.93 -2.42 11.08
CA GLU A 192 5.98 -3.54 12.02
C GLU A 192 5.50 -3.11 13.41
N ARG A 193 4.92 -4.02 14.15
CA ARG A 193 4.51 -3.85 15.55
C ARG A 193 4.74 -5.09 16.38
#